data_a3d95ad0691eb2a027f9589f13c11d72
#
_entry.id   a3d95ad0691eb2a027f9589f13c11d72
#
_cell.length_a   1.000
_cell.length_b   1.000
_cell.length_c   1.000
_cell.angle_alpha   90.00
_cell.angle_beta   90.00
_cell.angle_gamma   90.00
#
_symmetry.space_group_name_H-M   'P 1'
#
loop_
_entity.id
_entity.type
_entity.pdbx_description
1 polymer ?
#
loop_
_entity_poly.entity_id
_entity_poly.type
_entity_poly.pdbx_seq_one_letter_code
_entity_poly.pdbx_strand_id
1 'polypeptide(L)'
;RYLPINKQFELAKARIKARYSFKADYAVEYFEAAVAQDVQRSKEASLYGLALAYMRAEKIEKAKDIMDELIAKDRGNLFYLDAMTDIYISQGEPLKAVEMLRPHVTHNPRNQVLALNQANAYISANKYEEAVSLLKDFLLVKKDYQLAHQLMSEAYQKSKRFSQMHQSKAEVYALYGAYNRAVDELQYAYNFAGDDHLEKQRIRARIKQFRDQEERLQRL
;
A
#
# COMPACT_ATOMS: atom_id res chain seq x y z
N ARG A 1 32.65 -14.59 -15.75
CA ARG A 1 32.28 -14.35 -14.33
C ARG A 1 30.78 -14.10 -14.29
N TYR A 2 30.03 -15.11 -13.84
CA TYR A 2 28.61 -14.89 -13.59
C TYR A 2 28.47 -14.00 -12.36
N LEU A 3 27.74 -12.88 -12.50
CA LEU A 3 27.37 -12.04 -11.36
C LEU A 3 26.44 -12.83 -10.43
N PRO A 4 26.56 -12.67 -9.10
CA PRO A 4 25.64 -13.31 -8.17
C PRO A 4 24.22 -12.82 -8.44
N ILE A 5 23.27 -13.76 -8.49
CA ILE A 5 21.85 -13.43 -8.72
C ILE A 5 21.36 -12.63 -7.52
N ASN A 6 20.88 -11.42 -7.77
CA ASN A 6 20.20 -10.63 -6.76
C ASN A 6 18.78 -11.17 -6.57
N LYS A 7 18.52 -11.88 -5.47
CA LYS A 7 17.22 -12.46 -5.13
C LYS A 7 16.09 -11.42 -5.20
N GLN A 8 16.32 -10.20 -4.68
CA GLN A 8 15.32 -9.15 -4.69
C GLN A 8 14.96 -8.69 -6.11
N PHE A 9 15.95 -8.63 -7.00
CA PHE A 9 15.72 -8.32 -8.40
C PHE A 9 14.84 -9.38 -9.10
N GLU A 10 15.12 -10.66 -8.86
CA GLU A 10 14.31 -11.75 -9.44
C GLU A 10 12.87 -11.75 -8.87
N LEU A 11 12.70 -11.48 -7.57
CA LEU A 11 11.38 -11.31 -6.97
C LEU A 11 10.61 -10.12 -7.57
N ALA A 12 11.28 -8.98 -7.76
CA ALA A 12 10.66 -7.80 -8.39
C ALA A 12 10.24 -8.10 -9.84
N LYS A 13 11.09 -8.77 -10.61
CA LYS A 13 10.80 -9.19 -11.98
C LYS A 13 9.62 -10.17 -12.05
N ALA A 14 9.58 -11.16 -11.16
CA ALA A 14 8.46 -12.09 -11.04
C ALA A 14 7.15 -11.36 -10.70
N ARG A 15 7.20 -10.39 -9.76
CA ARG A 15 6.06 -9.54 -9.40
C ARG A 15 5.51 -8.77 -10.59
N ILE A 16 6.38 -8.10 -11.36
CA ILE A 16 5.99 -7.34 -12.55
C ILE A 16 5.31 -8.28 -13.54
N LYS A 17 5.94 -9.43 -13.84
CA LYS A 17 5.38 -10.38 -14.80
C LYS A 17 4.04 -10.94 -14.33
N ALA A 18 3.88 -11.31 -13.06
CA ALA A 18 2.64 -11.83 -12.53
C ALA A 18 1.51 -10.79 -12.55
N ARG A 19 1.81 -9.53 -12.18
CA ARG A 19 0.79 -8.46 -12.08
C ARG A 19 0.37 -7.87 -13.43
N TYR A 20 1.30 -7.76 -14.38
CA TYR A 20 1.08 -7.05 -15.66
C TYR A 20 0.97 -7.98 -16.87
N SER A 21 0.95 -9.29 -16.71
CA SER A 21 0.60 -10.22 -17.78
C SER A 21 -0.82 -9.99 -18.26
N PHE A 22 -1.05 -10.14 -19.58
CA PHE A 22 -2.31 -9.80 -20.23
C PHE A 22 -3.53 -10.53 -19.64
N LYS A 23 -3.38 -11.83 -19.32
CA LYS A 23 -4.42 -12.65 -18.65
C LYS A 23 -3.85 -13.33 -17.42
N ALA A 24 -4.70 -13.52 -16.39
CA ALA A 24 -4.32 -14.22 -15.17
C ALA A 24 -3.92 -15.67 -15.44
N ASP A 25 -4.68 -16.39 -16.26
CA ASP A 25 -4.40 -17.79 -16.61
C ASP A 25 -3.06 -17.96 -17.33
N TYR A 26 -2.72 -17.03 -18.23
CA TYR A 26 -1.41 -17.06 -18.89
C TYR A 26 -0.25 -16.87 -17.90
N ALA A 27 -0.43 -16.03 -16.88
CA ALA A 27 0.58 -15.88 -15.83
C ALA A 27 0.71 -17.18 -15.00
N VAL A 28 -0.39 -17.86 -14.72
CA VAL A 28 -0.38 -19.16 -14.02
C VAL A 28 0.38 -20.19 -14.84
N GLU A 29 0.01 -20.41 -16.09
CA GLU A 29 0.68 -21.37 -16.99
C GLU A 29 2.19 -21.09 -17.11
N TYR A 30 2.55 -19.81 -17.27
CA TYR A 30 3.95 -19.40 -17.36
C TYR A 30 4.74 -19.78 -16.11
N PHE A 31 4.21 -19.47 -14.91
CA PHE A 31 4.93 -19.71 -13.68
C PHE A 31 4.88 -21.21 -13.28
N GLU A 32 3.81 -21.94 -13.58
CA GLU A 32 3.78 -23.40 -13.41
C GLU A 32 4.87 -24.10 -14.24
N ALA A 33 5.01 -23.71 -15.51
CA ALA A 33 6.09 -24.21 -16.36
C ALA A 33 7.49 -23.82 -15.84
N ALA A 34 7.64 -22.58 -15.35
CA ALA A 34 8.92 -22.12 -14.79
C ALA A 34 9.31 -22.87 -13.51
N VAL A 35 8.34 -23.21 -12.66
CA VAL A 35 8.56 -24.02 -11.45
C VAL A 35 8.92 -25.45 -11.81
N ALA A 36 8.25 -26.03 -12.83
CA ALA A 36 8.49 -27.42 -13.30
C ALA A 36 9.88 -27.59 -13.94
N GLN A 37 10.41 -26.57 -14.60
CA GLN A 37 11.74 -26.60 -15.22
C GLN A 37 12.90 -26.57 -14.20
N ASP A 38 12.61 -26.39 -12.92
CA ASP A 38 13.50 -26.45 -11.74
C ASP A 38 14.90 -25.87 -11.96
N VAL A 39 14.98 -24.65 -12.51
CA VAL A 39 16.22 -23.89 -12.50
C VAL A 39 16.45 -23.40 -11.07
N GLN A 40 17.21 -24.14 -10.30
CA GLN A 40 17.49 -23.93 -8.86
C GLN A 40 17.84 -22.48 -8.49
N ARG A 41 18.33 -21.70 -9.46
CA ARG A 41 18.73 -20.29 -9.28
C ARG A 41 17.59 -19.30 -9.16
N SER A 42 16.38 -19.62 -9.62
CA SER A 42 15.22 -18.72 -9.58
C SER A 42 13.95 -19.36 -9.01
N LYS A 43 14.05 -20.55 -8.42
CA LYS A 43 12.90 -21.32 -7.92
C LYS A 43 12.02 -20.51 -6.95
N GLU A 44 12.60 -19.82 -5.98
CA GLU A 44 11.84 -18.99 -5.05
C GLU A 44 11.14 -17.83 -5.75
N ALA A 45 11.78 -17.20 -6.73
CA ALA A 45 11.14 -16.12 -7.50
C ALA A 45 10.02 -16.65 -8.41
N SER A 46 10.19 -17.84 -8.99
CA SER A 46 9.15 -18.52 -9.79
C SER A 46 7.94 -18.92 -8.91
N LEU A 47 8.19 -19.48 -7.72
CA LEU A 47 7.15 -19.79 -6.75
C LEU A 47 6.42 -18.52 -6.28
N TYR A 48 7.14 -17.46 -5.97
CA TYR A 48 6.54 -16.16 -5.63
C TYR A 48 5.67 -15.61 -6.76
N GLY A 49 6.17 -15.67 -8.00
CA GLY A 49 5.40 -15.28 -9.19
C GLY A 49 4.15 -16.12 -9.39
N LEU A 50 4.24 -17.45 -9.15
CA LEU A 50 3.12 -18.37 -9.21
C LEU A 50 2.05 -18.04 -8.15
N ALA A 51 2.46 -17.76 -6.92
CA ALA A 51 1.54 -17.34 -5.87
C ALA A 51 0.78 -16.07 -6.25
N LEU A 52 1.47 -15.04 -6.77
CA LEU A 52 0.83 -13.82 -7.26
C LEU A 52 -0.10 -14.08 -8.46
N ALA A 53 0.27 -14.98 -9.36
CA ALA A 53 -0.59 -15.38 -10.49
C ALA A 53 -1.86 -16.10 -10.01
N TYR A 54 -1.74 -16.99 -9.02
CA TYR A 54 -2.89 -17.64 -8.39
C TYR A 54 -3.80 -16.65 -7.66
N MET A 55 -3.24 -15.63 -6.98
CA MET A 55 -4.06 -14.56 -6.39
C MET A 55 -4.90 -13.84 -7.45
N ARG A 56 -4.29 -13.49 -8.60
CA ARG A 56 -5.03 -12.86 -9.72
C ARG A 56 -6.08 -13.77 -10.36
N ALA A 57 -5.85 -15.08 -10.32
CA ALA A 57 -6.78 -16.09 -10.81
C ALA A 57 -7.80 -16.53 -9.74
N GLU A 58 -7.90 -15.80 -8.63
CA GLU A 58 -8.79 -16.06 -7.48
C GLU A 58 -8.58 -17.44 -6.82
N LYS A 59 -7.43 -18.08 -7.06
CA LYS A 59 -7.03 -19.36 -6.46
C LYS A 59 -6.26 -19.11 -5.15
N ILE A 60 -6.91 -18.44 -4.19
CA ILE A 60 -6.27 -17.89 -2.99
C ILE A 60 -5.61 -18.96 -2.12
N GLU A 61 -6.24 -20.12 -1.94
CA GLU A 61 -5.67 -21.21 -1.13
C GLU A 61 -4.34 -21.72 -1.71
N LYS A 62 -4.27 -21.92 -3.04
CA LYS A 62 -3.02 -22.32 -3.69
C LYS A 62 -1.90 -21.26 -3.55
N ALA A 63 -2.28 -19.99 -3.62
CA ALA A 63 -1.35 -18.90 -3.39
C ALA A 63 -0.82 -18.92 -1.96
N LYS A 64 -1.70 -19.17 -0.98
CA LYS A 64 -1.36 -19.24 0.44
C LYS A 64 -0.38 -20.36 0.73
N ASP A 65 -0.63 -21.58 0.25
CA ASP A 65 0.24 -22.74 0.47
C ASP A 65 1.68 -22.45 0.03
N ILE A 66 1.85 -21.84 -1.16
CA ILE A 66 3.17 -21.44 -1.67
C ILE A 66 3.78 -20.35 -0.79
N MET A 67 3.00 -19.36 -0.36
CA MET A 67 3.51 -18.26 0.45
C MET A 67 3.90 -18.72 1.86
N ASP A 68 3.20 -19.68 2.45
CA ASP A 68 3.57 -20.28 3.73
C ASP A 68 4.95 -20.96 3.65
N GLU A 69 5.24 -21.69 2.57
CA GLU A 69 6.57 -22.26 2.33
C GLU A 69 7.66 -21.20 2.17
N LEU A 70 7.39 -20.14 1.42
CA LEU A 70 8.36 -19.07 1.18
C LEU A 70 8.67 -18.27 2.45
N ILE A 71 7.66 -17.95 3.25
CA ILE A 71 7.81 -17.26 4.53
C ILE A 71 8.54 -18.14 5.55
N ALA A 72 8.32 -19.44 5.56
CA ALA A 72 9.05 -20.37 6.43
C ALA A 72 10.56 -20.32 6.18
N LYS A 73 10.99 -20.08 4.92
CA LYS A 73 12.40 -19.95 4.52
C LYS A 73 13.00 -18.58 4.81
N ASP A 74 12.20 -17.51 4.67
CA ASP A 74 12.67 -16.13 4.81
C ASP A 74 11.57 -15.25 5.41
N ARG A 75 11.44 -15.32 6.75
CA ARG A 75 10.36 -14.69 7.53
C ARG A 75 10.34 -13.16 7.44
N GLY A 76 11.46 -12.54 7.12
CA GLY A 76 11.59 -11.08 7.03
C GLY A 76 11.48 -10.53 5.62
N ASN A 77 11.23 -11.35 4.62
CA ASN A 77 11.19 -10.93 3.23
C ASN A 77 9.98 -10.04 2.94
N LEU A 78 10.24 -8.78 2.59
CA LEU A 78 9.18 -7.80 2.38
C LEU A 78 8.23 -8.14 1.23
N PHE A 79 8.70 -8.82 0.19
CA PHE A 79 7.86 -9.30 -0.91
C PHE A 79 6.86 -10.35 -0.45
N TYR A 80 7.30 -11.25 0.43
CA TYR A 80 6.45 -12.31 0.94
C TYR A 80 5.44 -11.80 1.95
N LEU A 81 5.88 -10.90 2.85
CA LEU A 81 5.00 -10.27 3.82
C LEU A 81 3.90 -9.42 3.15
N ASP A 82 4.25 -8.68 2.09
CA ASP A 82 3.30 -7.91 1.29
C ASP A 82 2.25 -8.84 0.63
N ALA A 83 2.68 -9.88 -0.05
CA ALA A 83 1.77 -10.81 -0.71
C ALA A 83 0.88 -11.59 0.29
N MET A 84 1.44 -12.02 1.43
CA MET A 84 0.66 -12.72 2.47
C MET A 84 -0.35 -11.78 3.13
N THR A 85 -0.04 -10.49 3.25
CA THR A 85 -1.01 -9.49 3.73
C THR A 85 -2.22 -9.42 2.82
N ASP A 86 -2.00 -9.35 1.50
CA ASP A 86 -3.08 -9.35 0.51
C ASP A 86 -3.89 -10.67 0.55
N ILE A 87 -3.24 -11.81 0.76
CA ILE A 87 -3.89 -13.13 0.90
C ILE A 87 -4.82 -13.14 2.12
N TYR A 88 -4.33 -12.76 3.31
CA TYR A 88 -5.17 -12.72 4.52
C TYR A 88 -6.35 -11.77 4.38
N ILE A 89 -6.14 -10.61 3.76
CA ILE A 89 -7.23 -9.66 3.48
C ILE A 89 -8.28 -10.30 2.55
N SER A 90 -7.84 -10.96 1.49
CA SER A 90 -8.73 -11.64 0.52
C SER A 90 -9.51 -12.81 1.13
N GLN A 91 -8.95 -13.48 2.15
CA GLN A 91 -9.63 -14.52 2.92
C GLN A 91 -10.60 -13.97 4.00
N GLY A 92 -10.67 -12.64 4.17
CA GLY A 92 -11.46 -12.00 5.23
C GLY A 92 -10.82 -12.12 6.63
N GLU A 93 -9.52 -12.40 6.69
CA GLU A 93 -8.74 -12.58 7.93
C GLU A 93 -7.71 -11.47 8.17
N PRO A 94 -8.05 -10.17 8.02
CA PRO A 94 -7.07 -9.08 8.05
C PRO A 94 -6.33 -8.97 9.39
N LEU A 95 -6.89 -9.44 10.49
CA LEU A 95 -6.20 -9.44 11.78
C LEU A 95 -5.02 -10.40 11.81
N LYS A 96 -5.04 -11.50 11.05
CA LYS A 96 -3.86 -12.37 10.89
C LYS A 96 -2.71 -11.64 10.21
N ALA A 97 -3.01 -10.80 9.22
CA ALA A 97 -2.00 -9.94 8.61
C ALA A 97 -1.39 -8.95 9.62
N VAL A 98 -2.22 -8.32 10.46
CA VAL A 98 -1.74 -7.43 11.54
C VAL A 98 -0.81 -8.16 12.50
N GLU A 99 -1.18 -9.35 12.93
CA GLU A 99 -0.37 -10.16 13.85
C GLU A 99 0.96 -10.59 13.22
N MET A 100 0.93 -11.03 11.95
CA MET A 100 2.14 -11.38 11.19
C MET A 100 3.10 -10.18 11.06
N LEU A 101 2.57 -8.99 10.75
CA LEU A 101 3.39 -7.79 10.50
C LEU A 101 3.91 -7.14 11.79
N ARG A 102 3.21 -7.28 12.92
CA ARG A 102 3.51 -6.61 14.19
C ARG A 102 4.98 -6.70 14.60
N PRO A 103 5.62 -7.88 14.69
CA PRO A 103 7.03 -7.97 15.11
C PRO A 103 7.95 -7.23 14.12
N HIS A 104 7.67 -7.26 12.83
CA HIS A 104 8.48 -6.59 11.80
C HIS A 104 8.35 -5.07 11.87
N VAL A 105 7.14 -4.55 12.07
CA VAL A 105 6.89 -3.10 12.25
C VAL A 105 7.53 -2.60 13.55
N THR A 106 7.46 -3.37 14.62
CA THR A 106 8.10 -2.99 15.90
C THR A 106 9.62 -2.84 15.75
N HIS A 107 10.27 -3.73 15.00
CA HIS A 107 11.71 -3.65 14.76
C HIS A 107 12.10 -2.59 13.72
N ASN A 108 11.23 -2.33 12.74
CA ASN A 108 11.48 -1.39 11.64
C ASN A 108 10.28 -0.45 11.39
N PRO A 109 9.94 0.43 12.33
CA PRO A 109 8.70 1.24 12.27
C PRO A 109 8.69 2.24 11.11
N ARG A 110 9.87 2.54 10.53
CA ARG A 110 10.01 3.46 9.40
C ARG A 110 10.03 2.76 8.03
N ASN A 111 9.94 1.42 8.02
CA ASN A 111 9.87 0.69 6.76
C ASN A 111 8.50 0.91 6.11
N GLN A 112 8.53 1.53 4.92
CA GLN A 112 7.30 1.91 4.22
C GLN A 112 6.42 0.71 3.84
N VAL A 113 7.01 -0.42 3.40
CA VAL A 113 6.25 -1.61 3.01
C VAL A 113 5.50 -2.16 4.21
N LEU A 114 6.17 -2.30 5.36
CA LEU A 114 5.57 -2.83 6.59
C LEU A 114 4.47 -1.91 7.13
N ALA A 115 4.75 -0.60 7.23
CA ALA A 115 3.80 0.37 7.77
C ALA A 115 2.52 0.46 6.92
N LEU A 116 2.66 0.52 5.59
CA LEU A 116 1.51 0.65 4.70
C LEU A 116 0.69 -0.65 4.63
N ASN A 117 1.34 -1.81 4.62
CA ASN A 117 0.64 -3.09 4.68
C ASN A 117 -0.13 -3.26 6.00
N GLN A 118 0.47 -2.87 7.13
CA GLN A 118 -0.22 -2.93 8.42
C GLN A 118 -1.39 -1.95 8.49
N ALA A 119 -1.24 -0.74 7.94
CA ALA A 119 -2.34 0.22 7.85
C ALA A 119 -3.50 -0.33 6.99
N ASN A 120 -3.19 -0.94 5.82
CA ASN A 120 -4.18 -1.58 4.96
C ASN A 120 -4.90 -2.73 5.67
N ALA A 121 -4.16 -3.58 6.40
CA ALA A 121 -4.74 -4.65 7.20
C ALA A 121 -5.66 -4.12 8.32
N TYR A 122 -5.28 -3.02 9.00
CA TYR A 122 -6.14 -2.36 9.98
C TYR A 122 -7.43 -1.81 9.35
N ILE A 123 -7.33 -1.16 8.18
CA ILE A 123 -8.51 -0.64 7.45
C ILE A 123 -9.45 -1.78 7.08
N SER A 124 -8.91 -2.89 6.58
CA SER A 124 -9.67 -4.09 6.21
C SER A 124 -10.30 -4.78 7.42
N ALA A 125 -9.69 -4.65 8.61
CA ALA A 125 -10.22 -5.13 9.88
C ALA A 125 -11.20 -4.15 10.56
N ASN A 126 -11.57 -3.05 9.90
CA ASN A 126 -12.39 -1.96 10.45
C ASN A 126 -11.76 -1.26 11.67
N LYS A 127 -10.44 -1.37 11.84
CA LYS A 127 -9.66 -0.72 12.90
C LYS A 127 -9.09 0.61 12.39
N TYR A 128 -10.01 1.55 12.12
CA TYR A 128 -9.68 2.80 11.42
C TYR A 128 -8.80 3.74 12.24
N GLU A 129 -9.00 3.79 13.56
CA GLU A 129 -8.20 4.67 14.44
C GLU A 129 -6.75 4.19 14.54
N GLU A 130 -6.54 2.88 14.62
CA GLU A 130 -5.20 2.28 14.61
C GLU A 130 -4.50 2.55 13.27
N ALA A 131 -5.21 2.43 12.15
CA ALA A 131 -4.68 2.75 10.83
C ALA A 131 -4.28 4.23 10.72
N VAL A 132 -5.15 5.13 11.16
CA VAL A 132 -4.91 6.58 11.13
C VAL A 132 -3.74 6.96 12.02
N SER A 133 -3.63 6.39 13.24
CA SER A 133 -2.52 6.65 14.13
C SER A 133 -1.20 6.24 13.50
N LEU A 134 -1.12 5.02 12.96
CA LEU A 134 0.08 4.51 12.29
C LEU A 134 0.48 5.37 11.08
N LEU A 135 -0.49 5.76 10.26
CA LEU A 135 -0.24 6.58 9.07
C LEU A 135 0.17 8.00 9.42
N LYS A 136 -0.37 8.59 10.49
CA LYS A 136 0.08 9.91 11.00
C LYS A 136 1.55 9.85 11.41
N ASP A 137 1.94 8.84 12.19
CA ASP A 137 3.32 8.67 12.63
C ASP A 137 4.27 8.47 11.43
N PHE A 138 3.85 7.69 10.44
CA PHE A 138 4.58 7.51 9.19
C PHE A 138 4.76 8.83 8.43
N LEU A 139 3.71 9.62 8.30
CA LEU A 139 3.71 10.90 7.57
C LEU A 139 4.49 12.01 8.29
N LEU A 140 4.78 11.91 9.58
CA LEU A 140 5.71 12.84 10.25
C LEU A 140 7.10 12.80 9.61
N VAL A 141 7.52 11.63 9.11
CA VAL A 141 8.83 11.42 8.49
C VAL A 141 8.77 11.48 6.97
N LYS A 142 7.69 10.96 6.38
CA LYS A 142 7.47 10.82 4.93
C LYS A 142 6.25 11.64 4.49
N LYS A 143 6.34 12.97 4.63
CA LYS A 143 5.20 13.90 4.42
C LYS A 143 4.56 13.78 3.04
N ASP A 144 5.37 13.53 2.01
CA ASP A 144 4.94 13.52 0.61
C ASP A 144 4.68 12.10 0.09
N TYR A 145 4.28 11.18 0.97
CA TYR A 145 4.03 9.80 0.57
C TYR A 145 2.57 9.58 0.16
N GLN A 146 2.34 9.59 -1.13
CA GLN A 146 1.01 9.56 -1.74
C GLN A 146 0.11 8.41 -1.23
N LEU A 147 0.62 7.17 -1.22
CA LEU A 147 -0.17 6.02 -0.80
C LEU A 147 -0.60 6.10 0.67
N ALA A 148 0.22 6.73 1.55
CA ALA A 148 -0.18 6.95 2.93
C ALA A 148 -1.38 7.90 3.04
N HIS A 149 -1.39 9.00 2.26
CA HIS A 149 -2.53 9.90 2.21
C HIS A 149 -3.77 9.24 1.61
N GLN A 150 -3.61 8.36 0.61
CA GLN A 150 -4.72 7.58 0.04
C GLN A 150 -5.33 6.64 1.09
N LEU A 151 -4.51 5.87 1.81
CA LEU A 151 -4.97 4.99 2.89
C LEU A 151 -5.62 5.78 4.03
N MET A 152 -5.07 6.95 4.40
CA MET A 152 -5.72 7.83 5.37
C MET A 152 -7.09 8.29 4.91
N SER A 153 -7.21 8.70 3.64
CA SER A 153 -8.49 9.09 3.07
C SER A 153 -9.51 7.94 3.13
N GLU A 154 -9.08 6.72 2.82
CA GLU A 154 -9.94 5.54 2.90
C GLU A 154 -10.38 5.25 4.35
N ALA A 155 -9.45 5.27 5.31
CA ALA A 155 -9.76 5.07 6.72
C ALA A 155 -10.77 6.10 7.24
N TYR A 156 -10.59 7.38 6.88
CA TYR A 156 -11.51 8.44 7.26
C TYR A 156 -12.87 8.31 6.57
N GLN A 157 -12.90 7.90 5.31
CA GLN A 157 -14.16 7.65 4.59
C GLN A 157 -14.97 6.55 5.26
N LYS A 158 -14.34 5.42 5.56
CA LYS A 158 -15.00 4.27 6.21
C LYS A 158 -15.45 4.59 7.64
N SER A 159 -14.71 5.44 8.36
CA SER A 159 -15.08 5.93 9.69
C SER A 159 -16.01 7.15 9.67
N LYS A 160 -16.50 7.57 8.48
CA LYS A 160 -17.41 8.71 8.27
C LYS A 160 -16.86 10.07 8.73
N ARG A 161 -15.55 10.22 8.76
CA ARG A 161 -14.85 11.47 9.11
C ARG A 161 -14.56 12.26 7.84
N PHE A 162 -15.61 12.83 7.24
CA PHE A 162 -15.56 13.39 5.90
C PHE A 162 -14.65 14.61 5.77
N SER A 163 -14.55 15.47 6.80
CA SER A 163 -13.61 16.60 6.76
C SER A 163 -12.18 16.11 6.58
N GLN A 164 -11.73 15.17 7.41
CA GLN A 164 -10.38 14.62 7.35
C GLN A 164 -10.14 13.80 6.06
N MET A 165 -11.17 13.12 5.55
CA MET A 165 -11.11 12.40 4.29
C MET A 165 -10.78 13.35 3.13
N HIS A 166 -11.50 14.47 3.03
CA HIS A 166 -11.25 15.48 2.00
C HIS A 166 -9.90 16.16 2.17
N GLN A 167 -9.45 16.43 3.41
CA GLN A 167 -8.09 16.94 3.65
C GLN A 167 -7.02 15.97 3.12
N SER A 168 -7.16 14.66 3.38
CA SER A 168 -6.22 13.65 2.89
C SER A 168 -6.23 13.56 1.35
N LYS A 169 -7.39 13.66 0.70
CA LYS A 169 -7.50 13.73 -0.77
C LYS A 169 -6.83 14.97 -1.34
N ALA A 170 -6.96 16.10 -0.67
CA ALA A 170 -6.32 17.34 -1.09
C ALA A 170 -4.79 17.20 -1.14
N GLU A 171 -4.20 16.55 -0.13
CA GLU A 171 -2.76 16.26 -0.15
C GLU A 171 -2.37 15.37 -1.34
N VAL A 172 -3.16 14.35 -1.67
CA VAL A 172 -2.93 13.51 -2.85
C VAL A 172 -2.92 14.34 -4.14
N TYR A 173 -3.93 15.22 -4.32
CA TYR A 173 -3.98 16.07 -5.51
C TYR A 173 -2.81 17.07 -5.57
N ALA A 174 -2.42 17.63 -4.42
CA ALA A 174 -1.28 18.53 -4.34
C ALA A 174 0.04 17.85 -4.72
N LEU A 175 0.24 16.59 -4.34
CA LEU A 175 1.41 15.78 -4.73
C LEU A 175 1.48 15.55 -6.25
N TYR A 176 0.35 15.59 -6.94
CA TYR A 176 0.29 15.54 -8.42
C TYR A 176 0.41 16.92 -9.07
N GLY A 177 0.58 18.00 -8.31
CA GLY A 177 0.56 19.38 -8.82
C GLY A 177 -0.83 19.88 -9.22
N ALA A 178 -1.89 19.13 -8.91
CA ALA A 178 -3.26 19.47 -9.23
C ALA A 178 -3.88 20.38 -8.14
N TYR A 179 -3.26 21.54 -7.92
CA TYR A 179 -3.59 22.44 -6.80
C TYR A 179 -5.03 22.94 -6.82
N ASN A 180 -5.62 23.21 -7.98
CA ASN A 180 -7.03 23.60 -8.07
C ASN A 180 -7.95 22.51 -7.47
N ARG A 181 -7.73 21.25 -7.85
CA ARG A 181 -8.47 20.12 -7.28
C ARG A 181 -8.22 19.95 -5.78
N ALA A 182 -6.99 20.18 -5.34
CA ALA A 182 -6.64 20.15 -3.92
C ALA A 182 -7.41 21.23 -3.14
N VAL A 183 -7.55 22.43 -3.69
CA VAL A 183 -8.34 23.53 -3.09
C VAL A 183 -9.82 23.15 -3.04
N ASP A 184 -10.38 22.55 -4.10
CA ASP A 184 -11.78 22.10 -4.11
C ASP A 184 -12.05 21.07 -3.00
N GLU A 185 -11.17 20.08 -2.85
CA GLU A 185 -11.26 19.10 -1.76
C GLU A 185 -11.19 19.77 -0.38
N LEU A 186 -10.33 20.77 -0.18
CA LEU A 186 -10.26 21.52 1.07
C LEU A 186 -11.53 22.38 1.33
N GLN A 187 -12.20 22.86 0.29
CA GLN A 187 -13.48 23.54 0.44
C GLN A 187 -14.56 22.57 0.92
N TYR A 188 -14.61 21.34 0.39
CA TYR A 188 -15.48 20.29 0.92
C TYR A 188 -15.14 19.97 2.38
N ALA A 189 -13.83 19.81 2.69
CA ALA A 189 -13.40 19.58 4.07
C ALA A 189 -13.92 20.67 5.03
N TYR A 190 -13.82 21.93 4.61
CA TYR A 190 -14.29 23.08 5.38
C TYR A 190 -15.80 23.01 5.69
N ASN A 191 -16.60 22.58 4.71
CA ASN A 191 -18.05 22.44 4.88
C ASN A 191 -18.39 21.29 5.86
N PHE A 192 -17.58 20.22 5.89
CA PHE A 192 -17.76 19.11 6.82
C PHE A 192 -17.15 19.33 8.21
N ALA A 193 -16.41 20.42 8.43
CA ALA A 193 -15.76 20.71 9.73
C ALA A 193 -16.75 21.20 10.82
N GLY A 194 -18.06 21.34 10.50
CA GLY A 194 -19.08 21.77 11.47
C GLY A 194 -18.69 23.07 12.15
N ASP A 195 -18.73 23.09 13.49
CA ASP A 195 -18.38 24.26 14.32
C ASP A 195 -16.93 24.24 14.84
N ASP A 196 -16.07 23.34 14.33
CA ASP A 196 -14.67 23.31 14.72
C ASP A 196 -13.90 24.49 14.06
N HIS A 197 -13.83 25.60 14.80
CA HIS A 197 -13.15 26.80 14.34
C HIS A 197 -11.66 26.59 14.10
N LEU A 198 -11.00 25.73 14.90
CA LEU A 198 -9.57 25.49 14.76
C LEU A 198 -9.28 24.68 13.49
N GLU A 199 -10.07 23.63 13.25
CA GLU A 199 -9.98 22.86 12.01
C GLU A 199 -10.23 23.73 10.79
N LYS A 200 -11.27 24.57 10.82
CA LYS A 200 -11.57 25.54 9.74
C LYS A 200 -10.40 26.52 9.47
N GLN A 201 -9.74 27.00 10.50
CA GLN A 201 -8.57 27.88 10.32
C GLN A 201 -7.40 27.12 9.67
N ARG A 202 -7.13 25.87 10.07
CA ARG A 202 -6.09 25.04 9.47
C ARG A 202 -6.39 24.79 7.99
N ILE A 203 -7.62 24.48 7.64
CA ILE A 203 -8.03 24.25 6.26
C ILE A 203 -7.86 25.54 5.43
N ARG A 204 -8.28 26.72 5.92
CA ARG A 204 -8.05 27.99 5.22
C ARG A 204 -6.58 28.28 4.98
N ALA A 205 -5.73 28.04 5.98
CA ALA A 205 -4.29 28.23 5.84
C ALA A 205 -3.71 27.29 4.75
N ARG A 206 -4.19 26.05 4.68
CA ARG A 206 -3.74 25.10 3.65
C ARG A 206 -4.24 25.46 2.25
N ILE A 207 -5.46 25.96 2.11
CA ILE A 207 -5.99 26.51 0.85
C ILE A 207 -5.09 27.63 0.33
N LYS A 208 -4.71 28.57 1.22
CA LYS A 208 -3.80 29.66 0.84
C LYS A 208 -2.45 29.12 0.33
N GLN A 209 -1.86 28.16 1.05
CA GLN A 209 -0.60 27.55 0.63
C GLN A 209 -0.70 26.91 -0.77
N PHE A 210 -1.78 26.19 -1.07
CA PHE A 210 -1.94 25.56 -2.39
C PHE A 210 -2.16 26.59 -3.51
N ARG A 211 -2.88 27.68 -3.24
CA ARG A 211 -3.03 28.79 -4.20
C ARG A 211 -1.69 29.45 -4.48
N ASP A 212 -0.89 29.74 -3.44
CA ASP A 212 0.44 30.32 -3.59
C ASP A 212 1.38 29.41 -4.41
N GLN A 213 1.25 28.08 -4.25
CA GLN A 213 2.02 27.10 -5.04
C GLN A 213 1.57 27.05 -6.50
N GLU A 214 0.28 27.10 -6.76
CA GLU A 214 -0.27 27.15 -8.12
C GLU A 214 0.21 28.41 -8.86
N GLU A 215 0.11 29.58 -8.24
CA GLU A 215 0.60 30.81 -8.84
C GLU A 215 2.08 30.76 -9.18
N ARG A 216 2.90 30.10 -8.34
CA ARG A 216 4.33 29.91 -8.64
C ARG A 216 4.55 29.04 -9.87
N LEU A 217 3.77 27.96 -10.02
CA LEU A 217 3.86 27.09 -11.21
C LEU A 217 3.45 27.79 -12.49
N GLN A 218 2.45 28.69 -12.44
CA GLN A 218 1.99 29.45 -13.60
C GLN A 218 2.98 30.51 -14.07
N ARG A 219 3.96 30.87 -13.22
CA ARG A 219 5.01 31.86 -13.54
C ARG A 219 6.29 31.23 -14.13
N LEU A 220 6.39 29.90 -14.16
CA LEU A 220 7.50 29.14 -14.74
C LEU A 220 7.23 28.82 -16.21
#